data_1d21e61e4d6878573bbfbc6d7a92a336
#
_entry.id   1d21e61e4d6878573bbfbc6d7a92a336
#
_cell.length_a   1.000
_cell.length_b   1.000
_cell.length_c   1.000
_cell.angle_alpha   90.00
_cell.angle_beta   90.00
_cell.angle_gamma   90.00
#
_symmetry.space_group_name_H-M   'P 1'
#
loop_
_entity.id
_entity.type
_entity.pdbx_description
1 polymer ?
#
loop_
_entity_poly.entity_id
_entity_poly.type
_entity_poly.pdbx_seq_one_letter_code
_entity_poly.pdbx_strand_id
1 'polypeptide(L)'
;MYIGIDIGRQYIKVVSTEKTKTGYRFLDAGSRLVPDANSTYDPEKIEKTHYVMAVKELMRQLKINPKRAKAIISGISGSTARIKQITVMDMPTEELDSAMTFEARKHVPLDGTDTIIDYQILGSNSVEVDKIDIGLVACTKGAMENHMGLIKDCGMKPGIVDVYPIAISNLFNYVKDMPDDGLVVILDIGAVSSTLIVNGKGQQYFTRDLPIGGHHFVKQLVEKKELKYVEAQDLLFKEGLASILNTENGHGENRIGLSQRS
;
A
#
# COMPACT_ATOMS: atom_id res chain seq x y z
N MET A 1 -10.65 14.51 15.06
CA MET A 1 -9.78 13.33 14.91
C MET A 1 -10.08 12.68 13.55
N TYR A 2 -9.05 12.31 12.83
CA TYR A 2 -9.08 11.48 11.62
C TYR A 2 -8.40 10.15 11.98
N ILE A 3 -8.85 9.06 11.38
CA ILE A 3 -8.27 7.74 11.61
C ILE A 3 -7.84 7.18 10.27
N GLY A 4 -6.53 6.90 10.14
CA GLY A 4 -5.96 6.13 9.06
C GLY A 4 -5.87 4.66 9.48
N ILE A 5 -6.29 3.76 8.61
CA ILE A 5 -6.21 2.32 8.85
C ILE A 5 -5.60 1.61 7.64
N ASP A 6 -4.54 0.85 7.90
CA ASP A 6 -3.94 -0.10 6.96
C ASP A 6 -4.33 -1.52 7.38
N ILE A 7 -5.06 -2.20 6.48
CA ILE A 7 -5.50 -3.59 6.67
C ILE A 7 -4.57 -4.50 5.87
N GLY A 8 -3.38 -4.69 6.42
CA GLY A 8 -2.38 -5.57 5.82
C GLY A 8 -2.68 -7.05 6.04
N ARG A 9 -2.07 -7.91 5.22
CA ARG A 9 -2.28 -9.37 5.28
C ARG A 9 -1.76 -10.01 6.57
N GLN A 10 -0.81 -9.39 7.25
CA GLN A 10 -0.24 -9.89 8.50
C GLN A 10 -0.49 -8.95 9.68
N TYR A 11 -0.44 -7.65 9.46
CA TYR A 11 -0.64 -6.65 10.50
C TYR A 11 -1.72 -5.66 10.10
N ILE A 12 -2.58 -5.32 11.08
CA ILE A 12 -3.38 -4.11 11.04
C ILE A 12 -2.55 -2.99 11.62
N LYS A 13 -2.58 -1.82 10.99
CA LYS A 13 -1.98 -0.60 11.53
C LYS A 13 -3.03 0.50 11.59
N VAL A 14 -3.01 1.27 12.65
CA VAL A 14 -3.93 2.38 12.87
C VAL A 14 -3.13 3.59 13.29
N VAL A 15 -3.47 4.74 12.73
CA VAL A 15 -2.98 6.04 13.14
C VAL A 15 -4.15 6.99 13.36
N SER A 16 -4.09 7.78 14.41
CA SER A 16 -5.06 8.85 14.65
C SER A 16 -4.37 10.21 14.64
N THR A 17 -5.01 11.16 13.97
CA THR A 17 -4.52 12.53 13.84
C THR A 17 -5.64 13.53 14.04
N GLU A 18 -5.28 14.80 14.28
CA GLU A 18 -6.23 15.90 14.20
C GLU A 18 -5.68 17.02 13.31
N LYS A 19 -6.59 17.67 12.61
CA LYS A 19 -6.25 18.84 11.79
C LYS A 19 -6.04 20.06 12.69
N THR A 20 -4.92 20.75 12.50
CA THR A 20 -4.56 22.02 13.14
C THR A 20 -4.59 23.15 12.12
N LYS A 21 -4.24 24.35 12.52
CA LYS A 21 -4.14 25.50 11.58
C LYS A 21 -2.97 25.34 10.60
N THR A 22 -1.92 24.64 11.00
CA THR A 22 -0.65 24.52 10.25
C THR A 22 -0.39 23.12 9.68
N GLY A 23 -1.36 22.19 9.78
CA GLY A 23 -1.19 20.84 9.28
C GLY A 23 -1.93 19.80 10.11
N TYR A 24 -1.29 18.68 10.40
CA TYR A 24 -1.87 17.59 11.19
C TYR A 24 -1.01 17.31 12.41
N ARG A 25 -1.68 17.12 13.55
CA ARG A 25 -1.04 16.67 14.78
C ARG A 25 -1.27 15.16 14.93
N PHE A 26 -0.20 14.42 15.13
CA PHE A 26 -0.25 13.03 15.52
C PHE A 26 -0.85 12.89 16.93
N LEU A 27 -1.74 11.93 17.12
CA LEU A 27 -2.34 11.64 18.43
C LEU A 27 -1.86 10.28 18.96
N ASP A 28 -2.05 9.23 18.17
CA ASP A 28 -1.68 7.87 18.57
C ASP A 28 -1.53 6.96 17.35
N ALA A 29 -0.75 5.88 17.49
CA ALA A 29 -0.64 4.82 16.48
C ALA A 29 -0.34 3.48 17.14
N GLY A 30 -0.71 2.43 16.43
CA GLY A 30 -0.38 1.07 16.83
C GLY A 30 -0.51 0.09 15.69
N SER A 31 0.01 -1.09 15.93
CA SER A 31 -0.11 -2.24 15.03
C SER A 31 -0.52 -3.49 15.80
N ARG A 32 -1.20 -4.40 15.11
CA ARG A 32 -1.60 -5.69 15.66
C ARG A 32 -1.51 -6.78 14.61
N LEU A 33 -0.98 -7.92 15.02
CA LEU A 33 -0.97 -9.13 14.21
C LEU A 33 -2.41 -9.59 13.93
N VAL A 34 -2.72 -9.95 12.68
CA VAL A 34 -4.05 -10.43 12.28
C VAL A 34 -4.31 -11.84 12.76
N PRO A 35 -3.41 -12.83 12.54
CA PRO A 35 -3.58 -14.16 13.14
C PRO A 35 -3.35 -14.12 14.65
N ASP A 36 -3.90 -15.11 15.36
CA ASP A 36 -3.60 -15.28 16.77
C ASP A 36 -2.10 -15.52 16.96
N ALA A 37 -1.52 -14.93 18.02
CA ALA A 37 -0.09 -15.01 18.31
C ALA A 37 0.42 -16.47 18.47
N ASN A 38 -0.47 -17.41 18.76
CA ASN A 38 -0.16 -18.83 18.93
C ASN A 38 -0.30 -19.66 17.65
N SER A 39 -0.76 -19.07 16.55
CA SER A 39 -0.93 -19.78 15.27
C SER A 39 0.24 -19.52 14.33
N THR A 40 0.61 -20.52 13.54
CA THR A 40 1.54 -20.34 12.42
C THR A 40 0.87 -19.40 11.40
N TYR A 41 1.59 -18.34 11.00
CA TYR A 41 1.09 -17.44 9.99
C TYR A 41 0.95 -18.15 8.64
N ASP A 42 -0.27 -18.20 8.16
CA ASP A 42 -0.62 -18.70 6.84
C ASP A 42 -1.59 -17.70 6.18
N PRO A 43 -1.14 -16.90 5.20
CA PRO A 43 -1.96 -15.85 4.61
C PRO A 43 -3.20 -16.38 3.89
N GLU A 44 -3.23 -17.67 3.52
CA GLU A 44 -4.37 -18.29 2.84
C GLU A 44 -5.50 -18.68 3.81
N LYS A 45 -5.15 -18.89 5.08
CA LYS A 45 -6.09 -19.27 6.14
C LYS A 45 -6.67 -18.10 6.92
N ILE A 46 -6.29 -16.87 6.58
CA ILE A 46 -6.81 -15.68 7.25
C ILE A 46 -8.20 -15.35 6.70
N GLU A 47 -9.18 -15.53 7.55
CA GLU A 47 -10.56 -15.19 7.26
C GLU A 47 -10.89 -13.74 7.64
N LYS A 48 -12.01 -13.22 7.12
CA LYS A 48 -12.52 -11.88 7.41
C LYS A 48 -12.68 -11.61 8.91
N THR A 49 -13.09 -12.62 9.66
CA THR A 49 -13.29 -12.56 11.12
C THR A 49 -12.01 -12.20 11.86
N HIS A 50 -10.84 -12.71 11.43
CA HIS A 50 -9.55 -12.41 12.03
C HIS A 50 -9.21 -10.93 11.89
N TYR A 51 -9.44 -10.34 10.71
CA TYR A 51 -9.25 -8.90 10.49
C TYR A 51 -10.16 -8.06 11.38
N VAL A 52 -11.44 -8.42 11.45
CA VAL A 52 -12.44 -7.69 12.28
C VAL A 52 -12.04 -7.72 13.76
N MET A 53 -11.63 -8.87 14.27
CA MET A 53 -11.18 -9.02 15.65
C MET A 53 -9.92 -8.19 15.91
N ALA A 54 -8.91 -8.29 15.03
CA ALA A 54 -7.66 -7.56 15.17
C ALA A 54 -7.87 -6.04 15.19
N VAL A 55 -8.73 -5.52 14.28
CA VAL A 55 -9.07 -4.09 14.23
C VAL A 55 -9.76 -3.65 15.52
N LYS A 56 -10.81 -4.37 15.96
CA LYS A 56 -11.56 -4.01 17.18
C LYS A 56 -10.67 -4.00 18.41
N GLU A 57 -9.80 -5.00 18.53
CA GLU A 57 -8.88 -5.09 19.66
C GLU A 57 -7.81 -3.99 19.62
N LEU A 58 -7.25 -3.67 18.44
CA LEU A 58 -6.30 -2.58 18.31
C LEU A 58 -6.93 -1.22 18.65
N MET A 59 -8.16 -0.95 18.18
CA MET A 59 -8.92 0.25 18.54
C MET A 59 -9.16 0.35 20.06
N ARG A 60 -9.45 -0.80 20.71
CA ARG A 60 -9.63 -0.87 22.17
C ARG A 60 -8.33 -0.57 22.90
N GLN A 61 -7.21 -1.14 22.47
CA GLN A 61 -5.88 -0.91 23.06
C GLN A 61 -5.46 0.57 22.97
N LEU A 62 -5.69 1.20 21.81
CA LEU A 62 -5.42 2.61 21.57
C LEU A 62 -6.47 3.55 22.19
N LYS A 63 -7.52 3.01 22.82
CA LYS A 63 -8.66 3.78 23.36
C LYS A 63 -9.31 4.71 22.33
N ILE A 64 -9.27 4.32 21.06
CA ILE A 64 -9.84 5.07 19.95
C ILE A 64 -11.32 4.67 19.78
N ASN A 65 -12.22 5.66 19.84
CA ASN A 65 -13.62 5.48 19.49
C ASN A 65 -13.85 5.91 18.03
N PRO A 66 -14.03 4.96 17.09
CA PRO A 66 -14.17 5.29 15.67
C PRO A 66 -15.44 6.09 15.35
N LYS A 67 -16.48 6.04 16.21
CA LYS A 67 -17.69 6.84 16.05
C LYS A 67 -17.47 8.34 16.23
N ARG A 68 -16.36 8.75 16.86
CA ARG A 68 -15.96 10.15 17.05
C ARG A 68 -15.04 10.67 15.96
N ALA A 69 -14.64 9.81 15.01
CA ALA A 69 -13.82 10.24 13.89
C ALA A 69 -14.61 11.12 12.92
N LYS A 70 -13.96 12.16 12.41
CA LYS A 70 -14.48 12.97 11.29
C LYS A 70 -14.50 12.17 10.00
N ALA A 71 -13.44 11.38 9.79
CA ALA A 71 -13.35 10.45 8.68
C ALA A 71 -12.47 9.25 9.07
N ILE A 72 -12.81 8.10 8.50
CA ILE A 72 -11.97 6.91 8.43
C ILE A 72 -11.33 6.92 7.05
N ILE A 73 -10.02 6.87 7.01
CA ILE A 73 -9.23 6.79 5.78
C ILE A 73 -8.63 5.39 5.73
N SER A 74 -8.90 4.67 4.67
CA SER A 74 -8.37 3.34 4.44
C SER A 74 -7.82 3.22 3.03
N GLY A 75 -7.05 2.18 2.74
CA GLY A 75 -6.50 1.95 1.43
C GLY A 75 -6.80 0.55 0.90
N ILE A 76 -6.80 0.43 -0.41
CA ILE A 76 -6.77 -0.85 -1.11
C ILE A 76 -5.39 -1.07 -1.72
N SER A 77 -4.97 -2.33 -1.87
CA SER A 77 -3.67 -2.66 -2.44
C SER A 77 -3.67 -2.51 -3.96
N GLY A 78 -2.49 -2.31 -4.53
CA GLY A 78 -2.30 -2.24 -5.96
C GLY A 78 -2.74 -3.49 -6.73
N SER A 79 -2.73 -4.68 -6.09
CA SER A 79 -3.25 -5.91 -6.70
C SER A 79 -4.77 -5.87 -6.96
N THR A 80 -5.52 -5.07 -6.19
CA THR A 80 -6.98 -4.90 -6.33
C THR A 80 -7.37 -3.63 -7.06
N ALA A 81 -6.44 -2.70 -7.25
CA ALA A 81 -6.64 -1.46 -7.98
C ALA A 81 -5.54 -1.31 -9.04
N ARG A 82 -5.87 -0.70 -10.16
CA ARG A 82 -4.92 -0.34 -11.21
C ARG A 82 -4.70 1.16 -11.18
N ILE A 83 -3.45 1.56 -11.20
CA ILE A 83 -3.05 2.95 -11.28
C ILE A 83 -2.30 3.13 -12.59
N LYS A 84 -2.65 4.15 -13.36
CA LYS A 84 -1.97 4.45 -14.60
C LYS A 84 -1.97 5.95 -14.86
N GLN A 85 -0.85 6.49 -15.24
CA GLN A 85 -0.80 7.83 -15.83
C GLN A 85 -1.05 7.70 -17.33
N ILE A 86 -1.99 8.48 -17.83
CA ILE A 86 -2.35 8.55 -19.25
C ILE A 86 -2.34 10.01 -19.71
N THR A 87 -2.12 10.21 -21.00
CA THR A 87 -2.19 11.52 -21.63
C THR A 87 -3.40 11.55 -22.57
N VAL A 88 -4.26 12.53 -22.41
CA VAL A 88 -5.48 12.69 -23.20
C VAL A 88 -5.58 14.14 -23.73
N MET A 89 -6.44 14.37 -24.71
CA MET A 89 -6.76 15.73 -25.15
C MET A 89 -7.36 16.53 -24.00
N ASP A 90 -6.99 17.80 -23.90
CA ASP A 90 -7.64 18.73 -22.98
C ASP A 90 -9.07 18.98 -23.44
N MET A 91 -10.02 18.76 -22.54
CA MET A 91 -11.45 18.83 -22.83
C MET A 91 -12.23 19.26 -21.58
N PRO A 92 -13.47 19.76 -21.74
CA PRO A 92 -14.34 20.07 -20.61
C PRO A 92 -14.55 18.88 -19.68
N THR A 93 -14.71 19.15 -18.39
CA THR A 93 -14.80 18.11 -17.33
C THR A 93 -15.91 17.07 -17.62
N GLU A 94 -17.05 17.50 -18.16
CA GLU A 94 -18.17 16.60 -18.49
C GLU A 94 -17.82 15.60 -19.60
N GLU A 95 -17.04 16.03 -20.59
CA GLU A 95 -16.54 15.15 -21.63
C GLU A 95 -15.43 14.24 -21.10
N LEU A 96 -14.59 14.77 -20.20
CA LEU A 96 -13.50 14.05 -19.58
C LEU A 96 -14.01 12.88 -18.74
N ASP A 97 -15.09 13.05 -17.96
CA ASP A 97 -15.71 11.97 -17.17
C ASP A 97 -16.14 10.80 -18.04
N SER A 98 -16.74 11.11 -19.20
CA SER A 98 -17.15 10.09 -20.18
C SER A 98 -15.94 9.41 -20.82
N ALA A 99 -14.92 10.20 -21.20
CA ALA A 99 -13.67 9.70 -21.77
C ALA A 99 -12.91 8.79 -20.80
N MET A 100 -12.85 9.15 -19.50
CA MET A 100 -12.17 8.35 -18.47
C MET A 100 -12.84 6.99 -18.28
N THR A 101 -14.16 6.92 -18.35
CA THR A 101 -14.87 5.65 -18.31
C THR A 101 -14.48 4.74 -19.48
N PHE A 102 -14.26 5.29 -20.64
CA PHE A 102 -13.83 4.56 -21.82
C PHE A 102 -12.33 4.17 -21.74
N GLU A 103 -11.47 5.11 -21.32
CA GLU A 103 -10.04 4.85 -21.16
C GLU A 103 -9.77 3.78 -20.09
N ALA A 104 -10.48 3.82 -18.98
CA ALA A 104 -10.32 2.81 -17.94
C ALA A 104 -10.58 1.39 -18.43
N ARG A 105 -11.53 1.21 -19.35
CA ARG A 105 -11.81 -0.10 -19.96
C ARG A 105 -10.64 -0.67 -20.75
N LYS A 106 -9.75 0.18 -21.29
CA LYS A 106 -8.55 -0.27 -22.02
C LYS A 106 -7.45 -0.74 -21.07
N HIS A 107 -7.47 -0.29 -19.83
CA HIS A 107 -6.37 -0.47 -18.88
C HIS A 107 -6.70 -1.43 -17.73
N VAL A 108 -7.97 -1.65 -17.47
CA VAL A 108 -8.46 -2.62 -16.50
C VAL A 108 -9.04 -3.79 -17.26
N PRO A 109 -8.51 -5.00 -17.12
CA PRO A 109 -9.14 -6.18 -17.71
C PRO A 109 -10.53 -6.31 -17.09
N LEU A 110 -11.54 -5.97 -17.87
CA LEU A 110 -12.93 -6.05 -17.48
C LEU A 110 -13.46 -7.41 -17.97
N ASP A 111 -13.40 -8.39 -17.13
CA ASP A 111 -14.06 -9.68 -17.37
C ASP A 111 -15.59 -9.56 -17.21
N GLY A 112 -16.17 -8.46 -17.75
CA GLY A 112 -17.59 -8.15 -17.65
C GLY A 112 -18.02 -7.63 -16.25
N THR A 113 -17.09 -7.32 -15.36
CA THR A 113 -17.38 -6.80 -14.00
C THR A 113 -17.48 -5.29 -14.00
N ASP A 114 -18.44 -4.75 -13.23
CA ASP A 114 -18.55 -3.31 -12.97
C ASP A 114 -17.26 -2.76 -12.36
N THR A 115 -16.80 -1.64 -12.88
CA THR A 115 -15.58 -0.96 -12.47
C THR A 115 -15.90 0.37 -11.80
N ILE A 116 -15.21 0.65 -10.71
CA ILE A 116 -15.17 1.96 -10.06
C ILE A 116 -13.89 2.65 -10.54
N ILE A 117 -14.05 3.88 -10.98
CA ILE A 117 -12.98 4.70 -11.57
C ILE A 117 -12.94 6.01 -10.80
N ASP A 118 -11.74 6.49 -10.56
CA ASP A 118 -11.47 7.84 -10.11
C ASP A 118 -10.24 8.36 -10.83
N TYR A 119 -10.11 9.66 -11.01
CA TYR A 119 -8.97 10.25 -11.69
C TYR A 119 -8.61 11.62 -11.14
N GLN A 120 -7.37 12.00 -11.34
CA GLN A 120 -6.85 13.32 -11.02
C GLN A 120 -6.11 13.91 -12.21
N ILE A 121 -6.45 15.13 -12.60
CA ILE A 121 -5.68 15.91 -13.56
C ILE A 121 -4.35 16.28 -12.90
N LEU A 122 -3.24 15.88 -13.51
CA LEU A 122 -1.89 16.14 -13.02
C LEU A 122 -1.33 17.44 -13.54
N GLY A 123 -1.80 17.87 -14.70
CA GLY A 123 -1.40 19.12 -15.37
C GLY A 123 -1.37 19.01 -16.89
N SER A 124 -0.94 20.09 -17.55
CA SER A 124 -0.70 20.07 -19.00
C SER A 124 0.48 19.18 -19.33
N ASN A 125 0.38 18.42 -20.42
CA ASN A 125 1.49 17.60 -20.89
C ASN A 125 2.67 18.48 -21.35
N SER A 126 3.88 18.09 -20.97
CA SER A 126 5.09 18.89 -21.23
C SER A 126 5.61 18.77 -22.67
N VAL A 127 5.14 17.81 -23.43
CA VAL A 127 5.63 17.46 -24.78
C VAL A 127 4.56 17.71 -25.84
N GLU A 128 3.32 17.32 -25.55
CA GLU A 128 2.21 17.39 -26.50
C GLU A 128 1.31 18.58 -26.17
N VAL A 129 1.19 19.52 -27.11
CA VAL A 129 0.30 20.70 -26.99
C VAL A 129 -1.16 20.24 -26.98
N ASP A 130 -2.01 20.95 -26.26
CA ASP A 130 -3.45 20.66 -26.10
C ASP A 130 -3.77 19.29 -25.46
N LYS A 131 -2.82 18.72 -24.73
CA LYS A 131 -3.03 17.52 -23.92
C LYS A 131 -2.76 17.72 -22.44
N ILE A 132 -3.43 16.91 -21.65
CA ILE A 132 -3.28 16.87 -20.20
C ILE A 132 -2.87 15.47 -19.75
N ASP A 133 -2.09 15.43 -18.68
CA ASP A 133 -1.75 14.17 -17.99
C ASP A 133 -2.73 13.91 -16.86
N ILE A 134 -3.18 12.68 -16.77
CA ILE A 134 -4.18 12.21 -15.82
C ILE A 134 -3.65 11.00 -15.08
N GLY A 135 -3.74 11.03 -13.74
CA GLY A 135 -3.61 9.87 -12.89
C GLY A 135 -4.96 9.14 -12.81
N LEU A 136 -5.06 8.01 -13.47
CA LEU A 136 -6.26 7.16 -13.50
C LEU A 136 -6.13 6.02 -12.49
N VAL A 137 -7.15 5.84 -11.67
CA VAL A 137 -7.29 4.71 -10.74
C VAL A 137 -8.57 3.95 -11.07
N ALA A 138 -8.47 2.64 -11.10
CA ALA A 138 -9.63 1.78 -11.32
C ALA A 138 -9.56 0.50 -10.48
N CYS A 139 -10.70 0.09 -9.94
CA CYS A 139 -10.85 -1.19 -9.23
C CYS A 139 -12.20 -1.83 -9.58
N THR A 140 -12.35 -3.13 -9.31
CA THR A 140 -13.65 -3.78 -9.45
C THR A 140 -14.59 -3.34 -8.34
N LYS A 141 -15.89 -3.23 -8.65
CA LYS A 141 -16.94 -2.91 -7.68
C LYS A 141 -16.95 -3.92 -6.54
N GLY A 142 -16.78 -5.22 -6.83
CA GLY A 142 -16.71 -6.26 -5.82
C GLY A 142 -15.55 -6.09 -4.84
N ALA A 143 -14.36 -5.68 -5.32
CA ALA A 143 -13.22 -5.41 -4.44
C ALA A 143 -13.51 -4.22 -3.49
N MET A 144 -14.11 -3.15 -4.01
CA MET A 144 -14.50 -1.99 -3.21
C MET A 144 -15.59 -2.34 -2.18
N GLU A 145 -16.62 -3.10 -2.59
CA GLU A 145 -17.69 -3.52 -1.69
C GLU A 145 -17.18 -4.43 -0.57
N ASN A 146 -16.28 -5.35 -0.89
CA ASN A 146 -15.64 -6.21 0.11
C ASN A 146 -14.83 -5.40 1.11
N HIS A 147 -14.04 -4.42 0.64
CA HIS A 147 -13.26 -3.55 1.50
C HIS A 147 -14.16 -2.68 2.40
N MET A 148 -15.16 -2.02 1.83
CA MET A 148 -16.11 -1.22 2.61
C MET A 148 -16.92 -2.07 3.59
N GLY A 149 -17.29 -3.30 3.20
CA GLY A 149 -17.94 -4.27 4.06
C GLY A 149 -17.08 -4.65 5.27
N LEU A 150 -15.80 -4.88 5.07
CA LEU A 150 -14.85 -5.16 6.16
C LEU A 150 -14.76 -3.98 7.15
N ILE A 151 -14.66 -2.74 6.66
CA ILE A 151 -14.64 -1.53 7.49
C ILE A 151 -15.95 -1.43 8.33
N LYS A 152 -17.11 -1.70 7.71
CA LYS A 152 -18.41 -1.70 8.42
C LYS A 152 -18.48 -2.77 9.51
N ASP A 153 -17.98 -3.99 9.25
CA ASP A 153 -17.99 -5.09 10.22
C ASP A 153 -17.04 -4.82 11.41
N CYS A 154 -16.03 -3.98 11.20
CA CYS A 154 -15.21 -3.46 12.28
C CYS A 154 -15.94 -2.40 13.14
N GLY A 155 -17.16 -2.03 12.82
CA GLY A 155 -17.95 -1.03 13.54
C GLY A 155 -17.61 0.41 13.16
N MET A 156 -17.00 0.60 11.99
CA MET A 156 -16.61 1.91 11.45
C MET A 156 -17.49 2.30 10.27
N LYS A 157 -17.69 3.61 10.08
CA LYS A 157 -18.32 4.14 8.88
C LYS A 157 -17.24 4.33 7.82
N PRO A 158 -17.31 3.66 6.65
CA PRO A 158 -16.38 3.92 5.55
C PRO A 158 -16.39 5.42 5.19
N GLY A 159 -15.22 5.98 5.02
CA GLY A 159 -15.04 7.38 4.66
C GLY A 159 -14.29 7.50 3.33
N ILE A 160 -13.00 7.76 3.39
CA ILE A 160 -12.13 7.87 2.21
C ILE A 160 -11.45 6.52 1.98
N VAL A 161 -11.50 6.03 0.75
CA VAL A 161 -10.71 4.87 0.31
C VAL A 161 -9.70 5.35 -0.71
N ASP A 162 -8.43 5.19 -0.40
CA ASP A 162 -7.31 5.54 -1.26
C ASP A 162 -6.65 4.26 -1.80
N VAL A 163 -5.65 4.39 -2.63
CA VAL A 163 -4.78 3.27 -3.04
C VAL A 163 -3.41 3.43 -2.40
N TYR A 164 -2.88 2.36 -1.82
CA TYR A 164 -1.63 2.43 -1.04
C TYR A 164 -0.47 3.10 -1.76
N PRO A 165 -0.18 2.82 -3.05
CA PRO A 165 0.93 3.48 -3.72
C PRO A 165 0.80 5.01 -3.76
N ILE A 166 -0.40 5.53 -3.97
CA ILE A 166 -0.66 6.98 -3.96
C ILE A 166 -0.55 7.53 -2.54
N ALA A 167 -1.14 6.84 -1.55
CA ALA A 167 -1.06 7.27 -0.15
C ALA A 167 0.39 7.33 0.35
N ILE A 168 1.24 6.35 -0.01
CA ILE A 168 2.66 6.32 0.33
C ILE A 168 3.41 7.47 -0.36
N SER A 169 3.15 7.69 -1.65
CA SER A 169 3.75 8.80 -2.41
C SER A 169 3.36 10.16 -1.83
N ASN A 170 2.09 10.35 -1.48
CA ASN A 170 1.61 11.56 -0.85
C ASN A 170 2.26 11.81 0.51
N LEU A 171 2.42 10.77 1.32
CA LEU A 171 3.13 10.89 2.60
C LEU A 171 4.61 11.23 2.38
N PHE A 172 5.28 10.56 1.43
CA PHE A 172 6.67 10.88 1.11
C PHE A 172 6.82 12.34 0.71
N ASN A 173 5.98 12.83 -0.21
CA ASN A 173 6.00 14.22 -0.68
C ASN A 173 5.66 15.24 0.43
N TYR A 174 4.91 14.83 1.45
CA TYR A 174 4.58 15.68 2.59
C TYR A 174 5.73 15.79 3.59
N VAL A 175 6.52 14.73 3.79
CA VAL A 175 7.59 14.68 4.81
C VAL A 175 9.00 14.90 4.26
N LYS A 176 9.16 14.83 2.95
CA LYS A 176 10.43 15.01 2.23
C LYS A 176 10.22 15.92 1.03
N ASP A 177 11.22 16.72 0.74
CA ASP A 177 11.26 17.46 -0.50
C ASP A 177 11.61 16.50 -1.65
N MET A 178 10.80 16.55 -2.70
CA MET A 178 11.14 15.85 -3.93
C MET A 178 12.37 16.49 -4.57
N PRO A 179 13.35 15.70 -5.02
CA PRO A 179 14.47 16.25 -5.78
C PRO A 179 13.97 16.96 -7.03
N ASP A 180 14.61 18.07 -7.39
CA ASP A 180 14.25 18.81 -8.60
C ASP A 180 14.53 18.00 -9.85
N ASP A 181 15.58 17.18 -9.83
CA ASP A 181 15.95 16.26 -10.88
C ASP A 181 15.98 14.81 -10.39
N GLY A 182 15.60 13.88 -11.28
CA GLY A 182 15.68 12.45 -11.02
C GLY A 182 14.39 11.83 -10.55
N LEU A 183 14.51 10.62 -10.05
CA LEU A 183 13.41 9.77 -9.62
C LEU A 183 13.59 9.32 -8.18
N VAL A 184 12.50 9.28 -7.45
CA VAL A 184 12.40 8.60 -6.16
C VAL A 184 11.80 7.24 -6.38
N VAL A 185 12.49 6.21 -5.90
CA VAL A 185 12.03 4.84 -5.93
C VAL A 185 11.68 4.42 -4.51
N ILE A 186 10.43 4.03 -4.29
CA ILE A 186 9.95 3.53 -3.01
C ILE A 186 9.61 2.04 -3.20
N LEU A 187 10.18 1.19 -2.36
CA LEU A 187 9.87 -0.22 -2.31
C LEU A 187 9.14 -0.51 -0.98
N ASP A 188 7.84 -0.77 -1.07
CA ASP A 188 7.03 -1.20 0.06
C ASP A 188 6.99 -2.73 0.10
N ILE A 189 7.64 -3.31 1.11
CA ILE A 189 7.71 -4.77 1.29
C ILE A 189 6.64 -5.21 2.29
N GLY A 190 5.51 -5.65 1.76
CA GLY A 190 4.42 -6.20 2.57
C GLY A 190 4.64 -7.67 2.97
N ALA A 191 3.63 -8.27 3.59
CA ALA A 191 3.72 -9.66 4.05
C ALA A 191 3.73 -10.67 2.89
N VAL A 192 2.88 -10.51 1.89
CA VAL A 192 2.72 -11.46 0.78
C VAL A 192 3.08 -10.88 -0.59
N SER A 193 3.15 -9.58 -0.70
CA SER A 193 3.50 -8.87 -1.92
C SER A 193 4.32 -7.64 -1.58
N SER A 194 5.06 -7.14 -2.55
CA SER A 194 5.76 -5.85 -2.46
C SER A 194 5.28 -4.94 -3.58
N THR A 195 5.29 -3.65 -3.33
CA THR A 195 4.93 -2.65 -4.34
C THR A 195 6.11 -1.74 -4.61
N LEU A 196 6.52 -1.68 -5.88
CA LEU A 196 7.50 -0.73 -6.37
C LEU A 196 6.76 0.51 -6.85
N ILE A 197 7.18 1.67 -6.36
CA ILE A 197 6.64 2.98 -6.74
C ILE A 197 7.80 3.80 -7.28
N VAL A 198 7.63 4.39 -8.45
CA VAL A 198 8.58 5.32 -9.05
C VAL A 198 7.88 6.65 -9.24
N ASN A 199 8.42 7.69 -8.66
CA ASN A 199 7.86 9.02 -8.66
C ASN A 199 8.97 10.06 -8.88
N GLY A 200 8.67 11.15 -9.58
CA GLY A 200 9.61 12.24 -9.84
C GLY A 200 8.88 13.48 -10.30
N LYS A 201 9.48 14.64 -10.04
CA LYS A 201 8.91 15.92 -10.43
C LYS A 201 8.86 16.03 -11.96
N GLY A 202 7.67 16.18 -12.53
CA GLY A 202 7.50 16.21 -14.00
C GLY A 202 7.80 14.89 -14.71
N GLN A 203 7.90 13.79 -13.97
CA GLN A 203 8.15 12.45 -14.51
C GLN A 203 6.89 11.61 -14.46
N GLN A 204 6.83 10.60 -15.32
CA GLN A 204 5.70 9.67 -15.34
C GLN A 204 5.66 8.85 -14.05
N TYR A 205 4.49 8.86 -13.37
CA TYR A 205 4.24 8.02 -12.22
C TYR A 205 4.09 6.55 -12.63
N PHE A 206 4.83 5.67 -11.95
CA PHE A 206 4.79 4.25 -12.24
C PHE A 206 4.69 3.43 -10.96
N THR A 207 3.85 2.40 -10.99
CA THR A 207 3.75 1.41 -9.91
C THR A 207 3.74 -0.01 -10.45
N ARG A 208 4.32 -0.94 -9.68
CA ARG A 208 4.28 -2.36 -9.98
C ARG A 208 4.21 -3.19 -8.72
N ASP A 209 3.25 -4.12 -8.69
CA ASP A 209 3.18 -5.13 -7.64
C ASP A 209 4.04 -6.34 -8.00
N LEU A 210 4.77 -6.81 -7.00
CA LEU A 210 5.61 -7.99 -7.03
C LEU A 210 4.97 -9.03 -6.11
N PRO A 211 4.72 -10.28 -6.56
CA PRO A 211 4.09 -11.32 -5.76
C PRO A 211 5.08 -11.96 -4.77
N ILE A 212 5.93 -11.15 -4.16
CA ILE A 212 6.94 -11.55 -3.17
C ILE A 212 6.87 -10.57 -2.01
N GLY A 213 6.76 -11.09 -0.80
CA GLY A 213 6.76 -10.31 0.44
C GLY A 213 7.50 -11.04 1.55
N GLY A 214 7.51 -10.49 2.75
CA GLY A 214 8.25 -11.00 3.91
C GLY A 214 7.96 -12.46 4.24
N HIS A 215 6.71 -12.91 4.07
CA HIS A 215 6.32 -14.31 4.28
C HIS A 215 7.12 -15.31 3.42
N HIS A 216 7.43 -14.95 2.19
CA HIS A 216 8.18 -15.82 1.27
C HIS A 216 9.61 -16.05 1.76
N PHE A 217 10.26 -15.01 2.30
CA PHE A 217 11.60 -15.13 2.88
C PHE A 217 11.57 -15.99 4.14
N VAL A 218 10.60 -15.77 5.05
CA VAL A 218 10.45 -16.58 6.25
C VAL A 218 10.18 -18.04 5.89
N LYS A 219 9.31 -18.31 4.91
CA LYS A 219 9.01 -19.67 4.46
C LYS A 219 10.24 -20.39 3.93
N GLN A 220 11.07 -19.71 3.15
CA GLN A 220 12.34 -20.29 2.69
C GLN A 220 13.29 -20.64 3.84
N LEU A 221 13.34 -19.81 4.89
CA LEU A 221 14.15 -20.11 6.07
C LEU A 221 13.59 -21.30 6.86
N VAL A 222 12.28 -21.41 6.99
CA VAL A 222 11.61 -22.59 7.58
C VAL A 222 12.04 -23.87 6.85
N GLU A 223 11.97 -23.87 5.53
CA GLU A 223 12.31 -25.04 4.69
C GLU A 223 13.81 -25.37 4.72
N LYS A 224 14.68 -24.37 4.66
CA LYS A 224 16.13 -24.59 4.58
C LYS A 224 16.77 -24.91 5.93
N LYS A 225 16.26 -24.35 7.02
CA LYS A 225 16.85 -24.48 8.37
C LYS A 225 16.03 -25.34 9.32
N GLU A 226 14.94 -25.93 8.82
CA GLU A 226 14.00 -26.76 9.62
C GLU A 226 13.48 -26.06 10.89
N LEU A 227 13.30 -24.73 10.81
CA LEU A 227 12.83 -23.90 11.91
C LEU A 227 11.30 -23.82 11.95
N LYS A 228 10.74 -23.52 13.13
CA LYS A 228 9.35 -23.06 13.19
C LYS A 228 9.22 -21.67 12.57
N TYR A 229 8.03 -21.33 12.07
CA TYR A 229 7.78 -20.06 11.40
C TYR A 229 8.19 -18.85 12.25
N VAL A 230 7.83 -18.87 13.55
CA VAL A 230 8.15 -17.76 14.47
C VAL A 230 9.67 -17.65 14.66
N GLU A 231 10.37 -18.75 14.81
CA GLU A 231 11.82 -18.79 14.96
C GLU A 231 12.53 -18.26 13.70
N ALA A 232 12.05 -18.66 12.53
CA ALA A 232 12.56 -18.18 11.24
C ALA A 232 12.30 -16.68 11.06
N GLN A 233 11.14 -16.19 11.47
CA GLN A 233 10.79 -14.77 11.43
C GLN A 233 11.66 -13.95 12.40
N ASP A 234 11.84 -14.43 13.61
CA ASP A 234 12.71 -13.78 14.60
C ASP A 234 14.16 -13.74 14.14
N LEU A 235 14.65 -14.82 13.53
CA LEU A 235 15.99 -14.89 12.95
C LEU A 235 16.15 -13.83 11.85
N LEU A 236 15.17 -13.75 10.92
CA LEU A 236 15.20 -12.77 9.83
C LEU A 236 15.22 -11.33 10.37
N PHE A 237 14.45 -11.02 11.39
CA PHE A 237 14.41 -9.67 11.97
C PHE A 237 15.63 -9.31 12.81
N LYS A 238 16.26 -10.28 13.49
CA LYS A 238 17.44 -10.05 14.31
C LYS A 238 18.73 -9.96 13.50
N GLU A 239 18.90 -10.86 12.54
CA GLU A 239 20.17 -11.00 11.83
C GLU A 239 20.14 -10.37 10.42
N GLY A 240 18.95 -10.23 9.83
CA GLY A 240 18.79 -9.81 8.45
C GLY A 240 19.16 -10.89 7.45
N LEU A 241 18.63 -10.77 6.22
CA LEU A 241 18.79 -11.79 5.18
C LEU A 241 20.27 -11.97 4.76
N ALA A 242 21.02 -10.89 4.69
CA ALA A 242 22.41 -10.92 4.22
C ALA A 242 23.32 -11.73 5.17
N SER A 243 23.16 -11.60 6.48
CA SER A 243 23.97 -12.36 7.44
C SER A 243 23.61 -13.83 7.43
N ILE A 244 22.33 -14.15 7.28
CA ILE A 244 21.84 -15.53 7.18
C ILE A 244 22.42 -16.25 5.95
N LEU A 245 22.46 -15.56 4.80
CA LEU A 245 22.99 -16.09 3.54
C LEU A 245 24.53 -16.22 3.58
N ASN A 246 25.23 -15.31 4.23
CA ASN A 246 26.69 -15.36 4.35
C ASN A 246 27.18 -16.49 5.24
N THR A 247 26.40 -16.92 6.24
CA THR A 247 26.73 -18.11 7.05
C THR A 247 26.61 -19.41 6.29
N GLU A 248 25.82 -19.46 5.19
CA GLU A 248 25.72 -20.64 4.30
C GLU A 248 26.87 -20.70 3.28
N ASN A 249 27.45 -19.56 2.91
CA ASN A 249 28.54 -19.47 1.93
C ASN A 249 29.94 -19.50 2.57
N GLY A 250 30.11 -20.19 3.70
CA GLY A 250 31.36 -20.32 4.44
C GLY A 250 32.56 -20.92 3.67
N HIS A 251 32.50 -21.00 2.34
CA HIS A 251 33.62 -21.23 1.43
C HIS A 251 33.33 -20.55 0.09
N GLY A 252 33.71 -19.31 -0.08
CA GLY A 252 33.67 -18.64 -1.38
C GLY A 252 33.55 -17.13 -1.25
N GLU A 253 34.67 -16.45 -1.31
CA GLU A 253 34.73 -14.99 -1.47
C GLU A 253 33.97 -14.54 -2.71
N ASN A 254 32.89 -13.77 -2.52
CA ASN A 254 32.44 -12.80 -3.50
C ASN A 254 31.91 -11.56 -2.78
N ARG A 255 32.83 -10.66 -2.48
CA ARG A 255 32.53 -9.29 -2.09
C ARG A 255 31.94 -8.55 -3.29
N ILE A 256 30.63 -8.36 -3.32
CA ILE A 256 30.06 -7.30 -4.14
C ILE A 256 30.41 -5.99 -3.41
N GLY A 257 31.46 -5.33 -3.87
CA GLY A 257 31.89 -4.04 -3.37
C GLY A 257 30.90 -2.96 -3.78
N LEU A 258 30.04 -2.55 -2.88
CA LEU A 258 29.37 -1.25 -2.96
C LEU A 258 30.40 -0.20 -2.56
N SER A 259 31.01 0.45 -3.55
CA SER A 259 31.86 1.61 -3.32
C SER A 259 31.01 2.75 -2.78
N GLN A 260 31.23 3.09 -1.51
CA GLN A 260 30.84 4.39 -0.97
C GLN A 260 31.65 5.45 -1.73
N ARG A 261 31.01 6.30 -2.48
CA ARG A 261 31.58 7.58 -2.89
C ARG A 261 31.02 8.66 -1.99
N SER A 262 31.94 9.24 -1.28
CA SER A 262 31.84 10.48 -0.51
C SER A 262 31.32 11.66 -1.34
#